data_34becbb4880e1a76a1af7ca2b7b33831
#
_entry.id   34becbb4880e1a76a1af7ca2b7b33831
#
_cell.length_a   1.000
_cell.length_b   1.000
_cell.length_c   1.000
_cell.angle_alpha   90.00
_cell.angle_beta   90.00
_cell.angle_gamma   90.00
#
_symmetry.space_group_name_H-M   'P 1'
#
loop_
_entity.id
_entity.type
_entity.pdbx_description
1 polymer ?
#
loop_
_entity_poly.entity_id
_entity_poly.type
_entity_poly.pdbx_seq_one_letter_code
_entity_poly.pdbx_strand_id
1 'polypeptide(L)'
;KAVKKSGKKLSTSDKIDKVVTNRWLGLPIFAVIMFLVYYISMVTVGSAATDWANDGLFGDGWHLLGIGSGSYNDAAEEYGDTNAIIDGYVAYLGDEGVDTEELEGLIDTESDDFDGEAAKNEILSYANTYNSDFSYDVEDEETLEVTTETATMDDLTGAADLFAEGEPDPADYGVWVPGIPVLIEKGLDALNCVDWLKGLILDG
;
A
#
# COMPACT_ATOMS: atom_id res chain seq x y z
N LYS A 1 74.79 13.28 -23.39
CA LYS A 1 73.82 12.17 -23.18
C LYS A 1 72.44 12.77 -23.04
N ALA A 2 71.64 12.66 -24.09
CA ALA A 2 70.22 13.12 -24.04
C ALA A 2 69.39 12.09 -23.31
N VAL A 3 68.78 12.52 -22.20
CA VAL A 3 67.75 11.71 -21.45
C VAL A 3 66.45 11.75 -22.22
N LYS A 4 66.10 10.63 -22.86
CA LYS A 4 64.73 10.44 -23.41
C LYS A 4 63.73 10.49 -22.28
N LYS A 5 62.97 11.57 -22.19
CA LYS A 5 61.71 11.61 -21.35
C LYS A 5 60.74 10.57 -21.88
N SER A 6 60.62 9.47 -21.15
CA SER A 6 59.54 8.51 -21.35
C SER A 6 58.23 9.23 -21.16
N GLY A 7 57.40 9.29 -22.21
CA GLY A 7 56.06 9.87 -22.11
C GLY A 7 55.21 9.13 -21.07
N LYS A 8 54.96 9.73 -19.91
CA LYS A 8 53.99 9.21 -18.94
C LYS A 8 52.68 9.05 -19.66
N LYS A 9 52.23 7.79 -19.80
CA LYS A 9 50.84 7.53 -20.19
C LYS A 9 49.94 8.23 -19.16
N LEU A 10 49.09 9.14 -19.64
CA LEU A 10 48.10 9.82 -18.82
C LEU A 10 47.33 8.78 -18.01
N SER A 11 47.31 8.94 -16.71
CA SER A 11 46.50 8.14 -15.80
C SER A 11 45.01 8.31 -16.19
N THR A 12 44.16 7.35 -15.86
CA THR A 12 42.71 7.45 -16.06
C THR A 12 42.15 8.70 -15.35
N SER A 13 42.72 9.01 -14.18
CA SER A 13 42.42 10.21 -13.42
C SER A 13 42.75 11.50 -14.19
N ASP A 14 43.93 11.58 -14.83
CA ASP A 14 44.36 12.74 -15.64
C ASP A 14 43.45 12.95 -16.87
N LYS A 15 42.87 11.87 -17.41
CA LYS A 15 41.95 11.94 -18.55
C LYS A 15 40.57 12.48 -18.12
N ILE A 16 40.07 12.00 -16.97
CA ILE A 16 38.80 12.46 -16.38
C ILE A 16 38.95 13.94 -16.02
N ASP A 17 40.03 14.31 -15.35
CA ASP A 17 40.27 15.69 -14.95
C ASP A 17 40.34 16.64 -16.17
N LYS A 18 40.95 16.23 -17.26
CA LYS A 18 41.05 17.00 -18.49
C LYS A 18 39.67 17.19 -19.16
N VAL A 19 38.72 16.26 -18.98
CA VAL A 19 37.36 16.35 -19.51
C VAL A 19 36.53 17.24 -18.61
N VAL A 20 36.58 17.02 -17.28
CA VAL A 20 35.76 17.75 -16.29
C VAL A 20 36.20 19.22 -16.18
N THR A 21 37.50 19.52 -16.27
CA THR A 21 38.05 20.88 -16.22
C THR A 21 38.01 21.62 -17.57
N ASN A 22 37.55 20.98 -18.63
CA ASN A 22 37.39 21.64 -19.93
C ASN A 22 36.27 22.69 -19.86
N ARG A 23 36.60 23.94 -20.16
CA ARG A 23 35.69 25.10 -20.10
C ARG A 23 34.39 24.92 -20.89
N TRP A 24 34.37 24.18 -21.97
CA TRP A 24 33.19 23.93 -22.78
C TRP A 24 32.41 22.68 -22.38
N LEU A 25 33.11 21.68 -21.84
CA LEU A 25 32.49 20.42 -21.42
C LEU A 25 32.07 20.44 -19.92
N GLY A 26 32.80 21.23 -19.11
CA GLY A 26 32.52 21.29 -17.67
C GLY A 26 31.09 21.76 -17.34
N LEU A 27 30.56 22.75 -18.06
CA LEU A 27 29.24 23.30 -17.82
C LEU A 27 28.10 22.28 -18.11
N PRO A 28 28.06 21.60 -19.28
CA PRO A 28 27.07 20.56 -19.52
C PRO A 28 27.26 19.33 -18.61
N ILE A 29 28.51 18.94 -18.29
CA ILE A 29 28.74 17.84 -17.32
C ILE A 29 28.20 18.21 -15.95
N PHE A 30 28.46 19.42 -15.48
CA PHE A 30 27.90 19.93 -14.23
C PHE A 30 26.38 19.91 -14.24
N ALA A 31 25.74 20.38 -15.32
CA ALA A 31 24.28 20.36 -15.45
C ALA A 31 23.70 18.94 -15.38
N VAL A 32 24.34 17.96 -16.04
CA VAL A 32 23.93 16.56 -16.00
C VAL A 32 24.10 15.97 -14.58
N ILE A 33 25.24 16.25 -13.93
CA ILE A 33 25.46 15.76 -12.55
C ILE A 33 24.45 16.37 -11.59
N MET A 34 24.20 17.67 -11.67
CA MET A 34 23.21 18.35 -10.83
C MET A 34 21.80 17.83 -11.09
N PHE A 35 21.44 17.58 -12.34
CA PHE A 35 20.16 16.95 -12.69
C PHE A 35 20.06 15.54 -12.09
N LEU A 36 21.08 14.70 -12.23
CA LEU A 36 21.09 13.35 -11.64
C LEU A 36 20.99 13.37 -10.12
N VAL A 37 21.75 14.24 -9.46
CA VAL A 37 21.68 14.39 -8.00
C VAL A 37 20.28 14.84 -7.57
N TYR A 38 19.72 15.84 -8.26
CA TYR A 38 18.37 16.32 -7.98
C TYR A 38 17.34 15.23 -8.22
N TYR A 39 17.41 14.54 -9.37
CA TYR A 39 16.48 13.46 -9.70
C TYR A 39 16.51 12.32 -8.68
N ILE A 40 17.71 11.83 -8.35
CA ILE A 40 17.87 10.76 -7.35
C ILE A 40 17.38 11.22 -5.97
N SER A 41 17.72 12.45 -5.56
CA SER A 41 17.35 12.95 -4.24
C SER A 41 15.86 13.22 -4.09
N MET A 42 15.18 13.71 -5.14
CA MET A 42 13.76 14.06 -5.06
C MET A 42 12.85 12.91 -5.42
N VAL A 43 13.15 12.21 -6.53
CA VAL A 43 12.22 11.20 -7.09
C VAL A 43 12.43 9.84 -6.45
N THR A 44 13.65 9.47 -6.08
CA THR A 44 13.93 8.12 -5.57
C THR A 44 14.03 8.09 -4.04
N VAL A 45 14.94 8.89 -3.48
CA VAL A 45 15.19 8.86 -2.02
C VAL A 45 14.19 9.72 -1.28
N GLY A 46 13.81 10.86 -1.87
CA GLY A 46 12.91 11.81 -1.21
C GLY A 46 11.49 11.26 -1.08
N SER A 47 10.91 10.70 -2.16
CA SER A 47 9.59 10.06 -2.11
C SER A 47 9.58 8.90 -1.12
N ALA A 48 10.47 7.92 -1.29
CA ALA A 48 10.53 6.77 -0.41
C ALA A 48 10.72 7.13 1.08
N ALA A 49 11.49 8.18 1.38
CA ALA A 49 11.67 8.65 2.75
C ALA A 49 10.42 9.37 3.28
N THR A 50 9.70 10.08 2.42
CA THR A 50 8.46 10.75 2.78
C THR A 50 7.34 9.75 3.02
N ASP A 51 7.19 8.77 2.12
CA ASP A 51 6.20 7.70 2.22
C ASP A 51 6.45 6.87 3.49
N TRP A 52 7.71 6.47 3.72
CA TRP A 52 8.07 5.78 4.97
C TRP A 52 7.78 6.64 6.22
N ALA A 53 7.99 7.95 6.16
CA ALA A 53 7.71 8.80 7.31
C ALA A 53 6.20 8.98 7.53
N ASN A 54 5.43 9.16 6.46
CA ASN A 54 3.98 9.38 6.56
C ASN A 54 3.24 8.10 6.93
N ASP A 55 3.46 7.02 6.18
CA ASP A 55 2.69 5.80 6.31
C ASP A 55 3.28 4.87 7.39
N GLY A 56 4.60 4.86 7.52
CA GLY A 56 5.28 4.06 8.51
C GLY A 56 5.37 4.74 9.89
N LEU A 57 6.14 5.84 9.99
CA LEU A 57 6.45 6.45 11.28
C LEU A 57 5.25 7.17 11.90
N PHE A 58 4.50 7.92 11.09
CA PHE A 58 3.32 8.71 11.50
C PHE A 58 1.98 8.09 11.09
N GLY A 59 1.98 6.97 10.37
CA GLY A 59 0.84 6.14 10.06
C GLY A 59 0.81 4.88 10.93
N ASP A 60 0.40 3.76 10.33
CA ASP A 60 0.14 2.49 11.03
C ASP A 60 1.41 1.77 11.44
N GLY A 61 2.49 1.93 10.67
CA GLY A 61 3.77 1.27 10.92
C GLY A 61 4.47 0.78 9.66
N TRP A 62 5.52 -0.03 9.83
CA TRP A 62 6.29 -0.57 8.70
C TRP A 62 6.94 -1.91 9.03
N HIS A 63 7.19 -2.70 8.01
CA HIS A 63 8.01 -3.90 8.14
C HIS A 63 9.49 -3.52 8.21
N LEU A 64 10.16 -3.90 9.30
CA LEU A 64 11.58 -3.60 9.50
C LEU A 64 12.41 -4.21 8.38
N LEU A 65 13.17 -3.35 7.66
CA LEU A 65 13.97 -3.72 6.50
C LEU A 65 13.18 -4.42 5.37
N GLY A 66 11.86 -4.22 5.32
CA GLY A 66 10.98 -4.85 4.34
C GLY A 66 10.73 -6.34 4.58
N ILE A 67 11.10 -6.87 5.77
CA ILE A 67 10.91 -8.29 6.08
C ILE A 67 9.42 -8.56 6.31
N GLY A 68 8.79 -9.24 5.35
CA GLY A 68 7.37 -9.60 5.38
C GLY A 68 6.48 -8.66 4.55
N SER A 69 6.96 -7.49 4.12
CA SER A 69 6.13 -6.54 3.36
C SER A 69 5.54 -7.13 2.09
N GLY A 70 6.31 -7.95 1.33
CA GLY A 70 5.79 -8.58 0.11
C GLY A 70 4.60 -9.51 0.41
N SER A 71 4.74 -10.39 1.38
CA SER A 71 3.65 -11.31 1.73
C SER A 71 2.44 -10.62 2.34
N TYR A 72 2.66 -9.52 3.07
CA TYR A 72 1.57 -8.68 3.55
C TYR A 72 0.86 -7.97 2.40
N ASN A 73 1.60 -7.37 1.47
CA ASN A 73 1.01 -6.69 0.32
C ASN A 73 0.20 -7.67 -0.55
N ASP A 74 0.73 -8.88 -0.80
CA ASP A 74 0.01 -9.91 -1.54
C ASP A 74 -1.32 -10.26 -0.83
N ALA A 75 -1.33 -10.39 0.49
CA ALA A 75 -2.53 -10.69 1.28
C ALA A 75 -3.52 -9.49 1.32
N ALA A 76 -2.99 -8.27 1.42
CA ALA A 76 -3.81 -7.06 1.43
C ALA A 76 -4.47 -6.82 0.05
N GLU A 77 -3.75 -7.09 -1.05
CA GLU A 77 -4.29 -7.06 -2.41
C GLU A 77 -5.41 -8.10 -2.57
N GLU A 78 -5.19 -9.34 -2.13
CA GLU A 78 -6.20 -10.42 -2.17
C GLU A 78 -7.45 -10.05 -1.34
N TYR A 79 -7.27 -9.39 -0.20
CA TYR A 79 -8.38 -8.90 0.62
C TYR A 79 -9.10 -7.71 -0.05
N GLY A 80 -8.37 -6.82 -0.72
CA GLY A 80 -8.94 -5.74 -1.54
C GLY A 80 -9.82 -6.27 -2.67
N ASP A 81 -9.34 -7.27 -3.41
CA ASP A 81 -10.12 -7.97 -4.46
C ASP A 81 -11.38 -8.63 -3.87
N THR A 82 -11.25 -9.21 -2.69
CA THR A 82 -12.38 -9.79 -1.94
C THR A 82 -13.47 -8.75 -1.66
N ASN A 83 -13.10 -7.58 -1.18
CA ASN A 83 -14.03 -6.49 -0.93
C ASN A 83 -14.71 -6.02 -2.22
N ALA A 84 -13.95 -5.87 -3.31
CA ALA A 84 -14.50 -5.48 -4.62
C ALA A 84 -15.54 -6.49 -5.14
N ILE A 85 -15.31 -7.79 -4.96
CA ILE A 85 -16.27 -8.85 -5.32
C ILE A 85 -17.55 -8.73 -4.47
N ILE A 86 -17.42 -8.54 -3.16
CA ILE A 86 -18.57 -8.41 -2.26
C ILE A 86 -19.38 -7.15 -2.57
N ASP A 87 -18.73 -6.01 -2.75
CA ASP A 87 -19.38 -4.75 -3.12
C ASP A 87 -20.08 -4.87 -4.48
N GLY A 88 -19.46 -5.51 -5.44
CA GLY A 88 -20.07 -5.83 -6.73
C GLY A 88 -21.31 -6.71 -6.61
N TYR A 89 -21.27 -7.69 -5.70
CA TYR A 89 -22.45 -8.51 -5.43
C TYR A 89 -23.58 -7.72 -4.78
N VAL A 90 -23.29 -6.84 -3.84
CA VAL A 90 -24.28 -5.94 -3.23
C VAL A 90 -24.91 -5.03 -4.28
N ALA A 91 -24.08 -4.46 -5.17
CA ALA A 91 -24.58 -3.65 -6.28
C ALA A 91 -25.49 -4.46 -7.24
N TYR A 92 -25.11 -5.69 -7.56
CA TYR A 92 -25.95 -6.60 -8.35
C TYR A 92 -27.30 -6.86 -7.67
N LEU A 93 -27.33 -7.13 -6.37
CA LEU A 93 -28.58 -7.31 -5.62
C LEU A 93 -29.45 -6.05 -5.67
N GLY A 94 -28.86 -4.87 -5.53
CA GLY A 94 -29.56 -3.59 -5.65
C GLY A 94 -30.18 -3.38 -7.04
N ASP A 95 -29.50 -3.77 -8.11
CA ASP A 95 -30.00 -3.72 -9.48
C ASP A 95 -31.19 -4.69 -9.70
N GLU A 96 -31.18 -5.86 -9.03
CA GLU A 96 -32.31 -6.79 -9.00
C GLU A 96 -33.49 -6.30 -8.12
N GLY A 97 -33.32 -5.16 -7.44
CA GLY A 97 -34.36 -4.57 -6.58
C GLY A 97 -34.49 -5.24 -5.22
N VAL A 98 -33.47 -5.91 -4.76
CA VAL A 98 -33.37 -6.53 -3.44
C VAL A 98 -33.03 -5.45 -2.41
N ASP A 99 -33.61 -5.52 -1.23
CA ASP A 99 -33.24 -4.68 -0.11
C ASP A 99 -31.92 -5.21 0.51
N THR A 100 -30.87 -4.39 0.48
CA THR A 100 -29.52 -4.74 0.92
C THR A 100 -29.12 -4.07 2.23
N GLU A 101 -30.00 -3.27 2.86
CA GLU A 101 -29.67 -2.48 4.06
C GLU A 101 -29.15 -3.35 5.21
N GLU A 102 -29.71 -4.54 5.42
CA GLU A 102 -29.27 -5.48 6.44
C GLU A 102 -27.88 -6.07 6.11
N LEU A 103 -27.66 -6.44 4.85
CA LEU A 103 -26.38 -6.97 4.37
C LEU A 103 -25.28 -5.90 4.45
N GLU A 104 -25.55 -4.69 3.98
CA GLU A 104 -24.61 -3.56 4.04
C GLU A 104 -24.19 -3.26 5.50
N GLY A 105 -25.11 -3.35 6.44
CA GLY A 105 -24.80 -3.18 7.87
C GLY A 105 -23.95 -4.31 8.45
N LEU A 106 -24.00 -5.53 7.90
CA LEU A 106 -23.20 -6.66 8.36
C LEU A 106 -21.80 -6.71 7.72
N ILE A 107 -21.63 -6.15 6.52
CA ILE A 107 -20.34 -6.08 5.84
C ILE A 107 -19.54 -4.81 6.18
N ASP A 108 -20.08 -3.92 7.00
CA ASP A 108 -19.37 -2.73 7.47
C ASP A 108 -18.27 -3.12 8.46
N THR A 109 -17.05 -3.24 7.95
CA THR A 109 -15.84 -3.60 8.73
C THR A 109 -15.40 -2.52 9.72
N GLU A 110 -15.87 -1.27 9.58
CA GLU A 110 -15.58 -0.18 10.52
C GLU A 110 -16.51 -0.20 11.74
N SER A 111 -17.54 -1.05 11.73
CA SER A 111 -18.47 -1.19 12.84
C SER A 111 -17.82 -1.87 14.05
N ASP A 112 -18.00 -1.33 15.24
CA ASP A 112 -17.54 -1.93 16.51
C ASP A 112 -18.13 -3.33 16.76
N ASP A 113 -19.29 -3.63 16.15
CA ASP A 113 -20.02 -4.90 16.27
C ASP A 113 -19.81 -5.83 15.04
N PHE A 114 -18.78 -5.56 14.20
CA PHE A 114 -18.50 -6.39 13.02
C PHE A 114 -18.26 -7.86 13.37
N ASP A 115 -19.00 -8.74 12.70
CA ASP A 115 -18.86 -10.21 12.82
C ASP A 115 -18.71 -10.81 11.42
N GLY A 116 -17.48 -11.16 11.05
CA GLY A 116 -17.15 -11.70 9.73
C GLY A 116 -17.89 -13.00 9.39
N GLU A 117 -18.12 -13.88 10.38
CA GLU A 117 -18.89 -15.11 10.15
C GLU A 117 -20.39 -14.81 9.95
N ALA A 118 -20.95 -13.81 10.62
CA ALA A 118 -22.31 -13.37 10.38
C ALA A 118 -22.46 -12.75 8.97
N ALA A 119 -21.52 -11.88 8.58
CA ALA A 119 -21.47 -11.28 7.25
C ALA A 119 -21.38 -12.36 6.15
N LYS A 120 -20.47 -13.31 6.27
CA LYS A 120 -20.35 -14.45 5.35
C LYS A 120 -21.62 -15.24 5.22
N ASN A 121 -22.24 -15.62 6.35
CA ASN A 121 -23.47 -16.40 6.33
C ASN A 121 -24.61 -15.66 5.64
N GLU A 122 -24.69 -14.34 5.81
CA GLU A 122 -25.70 -13.53 5.16
C GLU A 122 -25.44 -13.41 3.65
N ILE A 123 -24.20 -13.13 3.23
CA ILE A 123 -23.78 -13.14 1.81
C ILE A 123 -24.22 -14.45 1.14
N LEU A 124 -23.88 -15.59 1.75
CA LEU A 124 -24.20 -16.91 1.21
C LEU A 124 -25.72 -17.19 1.24
N SER A 125 -26.48 -16.61 2.17
CA SER A 125 -27.94 -16.69 2.20
C SER A 125 -28.56 -16.02 0.97
N TYR A 126 -28.08 -14.81 0.62
CA TYR A 126 -28.50 -14.13 -0.62
C TYR A 126 -28.03 -14.90 -1.86
N ALA A 127 -26.80 -15.42 -1.89
CA ALA A 127 -26.24 -16.17 -3.00
C ALA A 127 -27.04 -17.47 -3.34
N ASN A 128 -27.66 -18.07 -2.34
CA ASN A 128 -28.55 -19.22 -2.58
C ASN A 128 -29.84 -18.87 -3.37
N THR A 129 -30.25 -17.62 -3.31
CA THR A 129 -31.48 -17.12 -3.96
C THR A 129 -31.15 -16.41 -5.27
N TYR A 130 -30.12 -15.58 -5.26
CA TYR A 130 -29.66 -14.73 -6.36
C TYR A 130 -28.30 -15.24 -6.84
N ASN A 131 -28.31 -16.33 -7.60
CA ASN A 131 -27.11 -17.12 -7.96
C ASN A 131 -26.69 -16.93 -9.42
N SER A 132 -26.62 -15.71 -9.89
CA SER A 132 -26.12 -15.37 -11.22
C SER A 132 -24.70 -14.81 -11.16
N ASP A 133 -23.93 -14.99 -12.22
CA ASP A 133 -22.67 -14.26 -12.40
C ASP A 133 -22.98 -12.75 -12.44
N PHE A 134 -22.12 -11.96 -11.85
CA PHE A 134 -22.26 -10.50 -11.76
C PHE A 134 -20.96 -9.80 -12.13
N SER A 135 -21.06 -8.52 -12.45
CA SER A 135 -19.90 -7.70 -12.76
C SER A 135 -19.53 -6.84 -11.54
N TYR A 136 -18.25 -6.61 -11.36
CA TYR A 136 -17.70 -5.73 -10.33
C TYR A 136 -16.56 -4.91 -10.90
N ASP A 137 -16.31 -3.76 -10.29
CA ASP A 137 -15.27 -2.84 -10.71
C ASP A 137 -14.02 -3.02 -9.83
N VAL A 138 -12.87 -3.12 -10.48
CA VAL A 138 -11.54 -3.16 -9.84
C VAL A 138 -10.83 -1.88 -10.21
N GLU A 139 -10.39 -1.14 -9.22
CA GLU A 139 -9.57 0.06 -9.40
C GLU A 139 -8.09 -0.29 -9.17
N ASP A 140 -7.25 -0.01 -10.16
CA ASP A 140 -5.79 -0.14 -10.04
C ASP A 140 -5.26 1.02 -9.19
N GLU A 141 -4.63 0.70 -8.06
CA GLU A 141 -4.17 1.68 -7.06
C GLU A 141 -3.09 2.64 -7.60
N GLU A 142 -2.30 2.22 -8.60
CA GLU A 142 -1.23 3.05 -9.16
C GLU A 142 -1.73 3.98 -10.26
N THR A 143 -2.62 3.49 -11.12
CA THR A 143 -3.09 4.22 -12.30
C THR A 143 -4.46 4.86 -12.13
N LEU A 144 -5.22 4.47 -11.11
CA LEU A 144 -6.62 4.82 -10.88
C LEU A 144 -7.52 4.47 -12.07
N GLU A 145 -7.10 3.48 -12.86
CA GLU A 145 -7.91 2.93 -13.94
C GLU A 145 -8.91 1.92 -13.36
N VAL A 146 -10.19 2.12 -13.65
CA VAL A 146 -11.25 1.19 -13.27
C VAL A 146 -11.47 0.20 -14.39
N THR A 147 -11.37 -1.09 -14.07
CA THR A 147 -11.69 -2.20 -14.98
C THR A 147 -12.89 -2.97 -14.44
N THR A 148 -13.83 -3.31 -15.31
CA THR A 148 -14.99 -4.13 -14.93
C THR A 148 -14.69 -5.60 -15.19
N GLU A 149 -14.76 -6.39 -14.15
CA GLU A 149 -14.58 -7.84 -14.18
C GLU A 149 -15.89 -8.58 -13.91
N THR A 150 -15.88 -9.90 -14.08
CA THR A 150 -17.04 -10.74 -13.83
C THR A 150 -16.69 -11.81 -12.81
N ALA A 151 -17.48 -11.88 -11.73
CA ALA A 151 -17.35 -12.91 -10.71
C ALA A 151 -18.46 -13.96 -10.84
N THR A 152 -18.10 -15.19 -10.52
CA THR A 152 -19.01 -16.34 -10.41
C THR A 152 -19.42 -16.54 -8.95
N MET A 153 -20.38 -17.43 -8.71
CA MET A 153 -20.77 -17.80 -7.34
C MET A 153 -19.66 -18.52 -6.56
N ASP A 154 -18.74 -19.20 -7.26
CA ASP A 154 -17.57 -19.82 -6.63
C ASP A 154 -16.59 -18.72 -6.15
N ASP A 155 -16.39 -17.67 -6.96
CA ASP A 155 -15.57 -16.51 -6.58
C ASP A 155 -16.18 -15.77 -5.38
N LEU A 156 -17.50 -15.54 -5.38
CA LEU A 156 -18.21 -14.95 -4.24
C LEU A 156 -18.09 -15.79 -2.96
N THR A 157 -18.15 -17.11 -3.10
CA THR A 157 -18.01 -18.00 -1.92
C THR A 157 -16.59 -17.90 -1.36
N GLY A 158 -15.56 -17.91 -2.22
CA GLY A 158 -14.17 -17.71 -1.82
C GLY A 158 -13.95 -16.34 -1.18
N ALA A 159 -14.53 -15.30 -1.76
CA ALA A 159 -14.47 -13.95 -1.21
C ALA A 159 -15.14 -13.86 0.17
N ALA A 160 -16.32 -14.46 0.35
CA ALA A 160 -17.00 -14.49 1.64
C ALA A 160 -16.22 -15.26 2.72
N ASP A 161 -15.51 -16.33 2.33
CA ASP A 161 -14.63 -17.08 3.24
C ASP A 161 -13.47 -16.20 3.72
N LEU A 162 -12.80 -15.51 2.80
CA LEU A 162 -11.66 -14.65 3.10
C LEU A 162 -12.08 -13.40 3.90
N PHE A 163 -13.23 -12.81 3.54
CA PHE A 163 -13.82 -11.69 4.25
C PHE A 163 -14.11 -12.00 5.72
N ALA A 164 -14.57 -13.23 6.00
CA ALA A 164 -14.84 -13.68 7.37
C ALA A 164 -13.56 -13.81 8.21
N GLU A 165 -12.40 -14.04 7.59
CA GLU A 165 -11.10 -14.07 8.28
C GLU A 165 -10.68 -12.65 8.72
N GLY A 166 -11.20 -11.60 8.06
CA GLY A 166 -10.91 -10.21 8.32
C GLY A 166 -9.68 -9.69 7.58
N GLU A 167 -9.46 -8.39 7.72
CA GLU A 167 -8.30 -7.72 7.13
C GLU A 167 -6.99 -8.31 7.67
N PRO A 168 -5.99 -8.57 6.80
CA PRO A 168 -4.71 -9.13 7.22
C PRO A 168 -3.97 -8.18 8.18
N ASP A 169 -3.58 -8.69 9.36
CA ASP A 169 -2.76 -7.93 10.31
C ASP A 169 -1.30 -7.91 9.84
N PRO A 170 -0.72 -6.74 9.54
CA PRO A 170 0.68 -6.64 9.12
C PRO A 170 1.67 -7.26 10.11
N ALA A 171 1.31 -7.40 11.38
CA ALA A 171 2.16 -8.01 12.40
C ALA A 171 2.34 -9.53 12.21
N ASP A 172 1.44 -10.19 11.48
CA ASP A 172 1.52 -11.63 11.20
C ASP A 172 2.51 -11.96 10.07
N TYR A 173 2.93 -10.94 9.30
CA TYR A 173 3.75 -11.07 8.10
C TYR A 173 5.20 -10.63 8.32
N GLY A 174 5.87 -11.03 9.38
CA GLY A 174 7.30 -10.77 9.56
C GLY A 174 7.64 -9.84 10.73
N VAL A 175 8.53 -8.85 10.52
CA VAL A 175 8.95 -7.97 11.61
C VAL A 175 8.25 -6.62 11.49
N TRP A 176 7.11 -6.49 12.09
CA TRP A 176 6.31 -5.27 12.11
C TRP A 176 6.76 -4.29 13.20
N VAL A 177 6.87 -3.02 12.86
CA VAL A 177 7.13 -1.91 13.78
C VAL A 177 5.95 -0.95 13.70
N PRO A 178 5.10 -0.89 14.71
CA PRO A 178 3.94 -0.01 14.70
C PRO A 178 4.38 1.47 14.69
N GLY A 179 3.59 2.29 14.04
CA GLY A 179 3.80 3.73 13.99
C GLY A 179 3.62 4.43 15.34
N ILE A 180 4.04 5.68 15.41
CA ILE A 180 3.93 6.48 16.65
C ILE A 180 2.47 6.62 17.10
N PRO A 181 1.48 6.91 16.24
CA PRO A 181 0.07 6.99 16.65
C PRO A 181 -0.42 5.70 17.28
N VAL A 182 -0.16 4.55 16.66
CA VAL A 182 -0.53 3.23 17.18
C VAL A 182 0.11 2.93 18.54
N LEU A 183 1.37 3.33 18.73
CA LEU A 183 2.05 3.19 20.03
C LEU A 183 1.43 4.09 21.10
N ILE A 184 1.03 5.31 20.74
CA ILE A 184 0.34 6.24 21.65
C ILE A 184 -1.02 5.68 22.01
N GLU A 185 -1.79 5.20 21.03
CA GLU A 185 -3.11 4.60 21.25
C GLU A 185 -3.03 3.41 22.21
N LYS A 186 -2.15 2.43 21.94
CA LYS A 186 -1.90 1.30 22.84
C LYS A 186 -1.46 1.75 24.25
N GLY A 187 -0.69 2.82 24.35
CA GLY A 187 -0.30 3.41 25.62
C GLY A 187 -1.48 4.06 26.39
N LEU A 188 -2.36 4.75 25.69
CA LEU A 188 -3.57 5.35 26.27
C LEU A 188 -4.57 4.27 26.70
N ASP A 189 -4.69 3.19 25.93
CA ASP A 189 -5.51 2.02 26.28
C ASP A 189 -5.02 1.34 27.56
N ALA A 190 -3.72 1.13 27.66
CA ALA A 190 -3.10 0.56 28.85
C ALA A 190 -3.32 1.41 30.11
N LEU A 191 -3.48 2.74 29.93
CA LEU A 191 -3.81 3.69 31.02
C LEU A 191 -5.32 3.84 31.23
N ASN A 192 -6.15 3.08 30.50
CA ASN A 192 -7.61 3.17 30.57
C ASN A 192 -8.16 4.57 30.33
N CYS A 193 -7.53 5.31 29.39
CA CYS A 193 -7.97 6.64 29.01
C CYS A 193 -9.34 6.59 28.33
N VAL A 194 -10.17 7.58 28.62
CA VAL A 194 -11.50 7.71 28.00
C VAL A 194 -11.39 8.09 26.51
N ASP A 195 -12.29 7.56 25.69
CA ASP A 195 -12.20 7.66 24.21
C ASP A 195 -12.17 9.10 23.69
N TRP A 196 -12.91 10.04 24.29
CA TRP A 196 -12.86 11.44 23.89
C TRP A 196 -11.45 12.08 24.06
N LEU A 197 -10.65 11.59 25.03
CA LEU A 197 -9.28 12.08 25.25
C LEU A 197 -8.32 11.46 24.25
N LYS A 198 -8.55 10.21 23.82
CA LYS A 198 -7.80 9.57 22.74
C LYS A 198 -7.99 10.35 21.44
N GLY A 199 -9.24 10.62 21.04
CA GLY A 199 -9.54 11.40 19.85
C GLY A 199 -8.89 12.80 19.89
N LEU A 200 -8.87 13.48 21.04
CA LEU A 200 -8.20 14.78 21.17
C LEU A 200 -6.67 14.70 20.97
N ILE A 201 -6.03 13.59 21.31
CA ILE A 201 -4.56 13.44 21.24
C ILE A 201 -4.14 12.90 19.85
N LEU A 202 -4.96 12.03 19.22
CA LEU A 202 -4.63 11.38 17.95
C LEU A 202 -5.11 12.19 16.73
N ASP A 203 -6.28 12.86 16.84
CA ASP A 203 -6.91 13.59 15.73
C ASP A 203 -6.71 15.11 15.81
N GLY A 204 -6.19 15.65 16.90
CA GLY A 204 -5.94 17.10 17.16
C GLY A 204 -4.57 17.55 16.75
#